data_6e9b3a8e2473e635a50db1b828e68110
#
_entry.id   6e9b3a8e2473e635a50db1b828e68110
#
_cell.length_a   1.000
_cell.length_b   1.000
_cell.length_c   1.000
_cell.angle_alpha   90.00
_cell.angle_beta   90.00
_cell.angle_gamma   90.00
#
_symmetry.space_group_name_H-M   'P 1'
#
loop_
_entity.id
_entity.type
_entity.pdbx_description
1 polymer ?
#
loop_
_entity_poly.entity_id
_entity_poly.type
_entity_poly.pdbx_seq_one_letter_code
_entity_poly.pdbx_strand_id
1 'polypeptide(L)'
;KRAARKTVSAKKAPMKAVKTLFFSRDESWLRFNQRVLEEAQDSTNPLLERVKFLAITASNLDEFVEIRVAGILQRIEDGYSVVQPLDEGGLRPQERLDQLRVWLANFVAAQYRCWNEQLLPAMQAEKIRVLRWQELSDAARTKALEFYESEIDPLLTPVTIDPSHPFPRVLNKALCLALLLRLKRKGNKVAPVLGVVTVPRSL
;
A
#
# COMPACT_ATOMS: atom_id res chain seq x y z
N LYS A 1 5.11 12.85 -62.80
CA LYS A 1 6.16 11.94 -62.27
C LYS A 1 6.39 12.28 -60.82
N ARG A 2 5.82 11.50 -59.89
CA ARG A 2 6.03 11.61 -58.44
C ARG A 2 7.14 10.65 -58.04
N ALA A 3 8.23 11.19 -57.50
CA ALA A 3 9.34 10.40 -56.98
C ALA A 3 8.97 9.80 -55.62
N ALA A 4 9.14 8.47 -55.49
CA ALA A 4 8.91 7.73 -54.26
C ALA A 4 10.14 7.96 -53.33
N ARG A 5 9.88 8.49 -52.15
CA ARG A 5 10.84 8.57 -51.04
C ARG A 5 10.98 7.17 -50.41
N LYS A 6 12.15 6.55 -50.58
CA LYS A 6 12.58 5.36 -49.87
C LYS A 6 12.83 5.70 -48.38
N THR A 7 12.02 5.21 -47.50
CA THR A 7 12.27 5.23 -46.06
C THR A 7 13.34 4.21 -45.71
N VAL A 8 14.54 4.68 -45.36
CA VAL A 8 15.61 3.84 -44.82
C VAL A 8 15.29 3.51 -43.37
N SER A 9 14.92 2.26 -43.13
CA SER A 9 14.78 1.71 -41.78
C SER A 9 16.16 1.57 -41.14
N ALA A 10 16.48 2.45 -40.22
CA ALA A 10 17.67 2.34 -39.40
C ALA A 10 17.51 1.20 -38.40
N LYS A 11 18.19 0.08 -38.62
CA LYS A 11 18.34 -0.99 -37.63
C LYS A 11 19.02 -0.39 -36.39
N LYS A 12 18.28 -0.25 -35.28
CA LYS A 12 18.86 0.07 -33.96
C LYS A 12 19.80 -1.07 -33.56
N ALA A 13 21.10 -0.74 -33.49
CA ALA A 13 22.07 -1.64 -32.87
C ALA A 13 21.70 -1.92 -31.42
N PRO A 14 21.90 -3.16 -30.90
CA PRO A 14 21.64 -3.47 -29.50
C PRO A 14 22.58 -2.61 -28.65
N MET A 15 21.99 -1.79 -27.76
CA MET A 15 22.76 -1.07 -26.74
C MET A 15 23.48 -2.11 -25.88
N LYS A 16 24.82 -2.11 -25.93
CA LYS A 16 25.63 -2.88 -24.98
C LYS A 16 25.21 -2.48 -23.56
N ALA A 17 24.86 -3.49 -22.75
CA ALA A 17 24.59 -3.28 -21.34
C ALA A 17 25.82 -2.59 -20.70
N VAL A 18 25.71 -1.32 -20.41
CA VAL A 18 26.72 -0.59 -19.64
C VAL A 18 26.64 -1.18 -18.23
N LYS A 19 27.70 -1.86 -17.77
CA LYS A 19 27.84 -2.27 -16.38
C LYS A 19 27.75 -1.00 -15.53
N THR A 20 26.63 -0.81 -14.84
CA THR A 20 26.46 0.30 -13.92
C THR A 20 27.41 0.11 -12.75
N LEU A 21 28.32 1.06 -12.54
CA LEU A 21 29.22 1.09 -11.38
C LEU A 21 28.48 1.49 -10.09
N PHE A 22 27.23 1.90 -10.21
CA PHE A 22 26.44 2.42 -9.12
C PHE A 22 25.14 1.62 -8.96
N PHE A 23 24.77 1.35 -7.73
CA PHE A 23 23.41 0.88 -7.41
C PHE A 23 22.43 2.03 -7.56
N SER A 24 21.26 1.75 -8.09
CA SER A 24 20.20 2.76 -8.09
C SER A 24 19.80 3.12 -6.66
N ARG A 25 19.45 4.38 -6.45
CA ARG A 25 18.98 4.87 -5.15
C ARG A 25 17.78 4.07 -4.63
N ASP A 26 16.83 3.75 -5.51
CA ASP A 26 15.64 2.98 -5.14
C ASP A 26 16.00 1.55 -4.73
N GLU A 27 16.88 0.88 -5.49
CA GLU A 27 17.35 -0.46 -5.15
C GLU A 27 18.10 -0.49 -3.81
N SER A 28 18.96 0.50 -3.56
CA SER A 28 19.66 0.62 -2.28
C SER A 28 18.69 0.78 -1.12
N TRP A 29 17.64 1.57 -1.31
CA TRP A 29 16.61 1.78 -0.29
C TRP A 29 15.79 0.51 -0.04
N LEU A 30 15.40 -0.19 -1.09
CA LEU A 30 14.68 -1.45 -0.96
C LEU A 30 15.51 -2.53 -0.26
N ARG A 31 16.82 -2.62 -0.57
CA ARG A 31 17.76 -3.51 0.12
C ARG A 31 17.94 -3.14 1.59
N PHE A 32 17.93 -1.85 1.92
CA PHE A 32 17.92 -1.41 3.31
C PHE A 32 16.65 -1.90 4.03
N ASN A 33 15.48 -1.71 3.45
CA ASN A 33 14.23 -2.17 4.07
C ASN A 33 14.16 -3.70 4.18
N GLN A 34 14.81 -4.44 3.25
CA GLN A 34 14.96 -5.89 3.36
C GLN A 34 15.75 -6.28 4.62
N ARG A 35 16.84 -5.59 4.94
CA ARG A 35 17.59 -5.84 6.18
C ARG A 35 16.77 -5.55 7.43
N VAL A 36 15.90 -4.53 7.40
CA VAL A 36 14.97 -4.27 8.51
C VAL A 36 13.97 -5.42 8.68
N LEU A 37 13.54 -6.06 7.58
CA LEU A 37 12.69 -7.25 7.65
C LEU A 37 13.45 -8.46 8.21
N GLU A 38 14.73 -8.59 7.89
CA GLU A 38 15.58 -9.66 8.44
C GLU A 38 15.68 -9.57 9.97
N GLU A 39 15.72 -8.36 10.54
CA GLU A 39 15.64 -8.17 12.00
C GLU A 39 14.32 -8.70 12.60
N ALA A 40 13.21 -8.52 11.87
CA ALA A 40 11.93 -9.09 12.29
C ALA A 40 11.91 -10.63 12.20
N GLN A 41 12.69 -11.21 11.31
CA GLN A 41 12.78 -12.65 11.09
C GLN A 41 13.80 -13.32 12.02
N ASP A 42 14.75 -12.57 12.55
CA ASP A 42 15.78 -13.10 13.46
C ASP A 42 15.18 -13.47 14.83
N SER A 43 15.17 -14.77 15.13
CA SER A 43 14.65 -15.31 16.39
C SER A 43 15.49 -14.94 17.61
N THR A 44 16.69 -14.41 17.45
CA THR A 44 17.54 -13.93 18.56
C THR A 44 17.07 -12.60 19.12
N ASN A 45 16.31 -11.83 18.33
CA ASN A 45 15.70 -10.60 18.78
C ASN A 45 14.47 -10.88 19.68
N PRO A 46 14.20 -10.03 20.71
CA PRO A 46 13.01 -10.15 21.53
C PRO A 46 11.73 -10.09 20.70
N LEU A 47 10.73 -10.92 21.02
CA LEU A 47 9.53 -11.11 20.20
C LEU A 47 8.83 -9.80 19.83
N LEU A 48 8.60 -8.90 20.80
CA LEU A 48 7.90 -7.63 20.53
C LEU A 48 8.76 -6.64 19.74
N GLU A 49 10.09 -6.72 19.85
CA GLU A 49 10.96 -5.94 18.96
C GLU A 49 10.89 -6.45 17.52
N ARG A 50 10.78 -7.75 17.30
CA ARG A 50 10.55 -8.33 15.99
C ARG A 50 9.24 -7.82 15.38
N VAL A 51 8.17 -7.72 16.17
CA VAL A 51 6.89 -7.12 15.74
C VAL A 51 7.07 -5.66 15.35
N LYS A 52 7.83 -4.88 16.11
CA LYS A 52 8.17 -3.49 15.78
C LYS A 52 8.96 -3.40 14.48
N PHE A 53 9.99 -4.22 14.29
CA PHE A 53 10.73 -4.24 13.03
C PHE A 53 9.83 -4.52 11.83
N LEU A 54 8.89 -5.48 11.95
CA LEU A 54 7.93 -5.74 10.90
C LEU A 54 7.04 -4.52 10.62
N ALA A 55 6.55 -3.84 11.65
CA ALA A 55 5.75 -2.61 11.50
C ALA A 55 6.56 -1.48 10.85
N ILE A 56 7.84 -1.33 11.21
CA ILE A 56 8.76 -0.37 10.58
C ILE A 56 8.92 -0.67 9.09
N THR A 57 9.10 -1.95 8.70
CA THR A 57 9.22 -2.31 7.29
C THR A 57 7.97 -1.94 6.48
N ALA A 58 6.78 -2.09 7.08
CA ALA A 58 5.53 -1.74 6.44
C ALA A 58 5.39 -0.22 6.26
N SER A 59 5.69 0.56 7.32
CA SER A 59 5.67 2.02 7.25
C SER A 59 6.67 2.57 6.24
N ASN A 60 7.88 2.03 6.22
CA ASN A 60 8.90 2.37 5.23
C ASN A 60 8.42 2.08 3.80
N LEU A 61 7.80 0.92 3.57
CA LEU A 61 7.30 0.54 2.26
C LEU A 61 6.20 1.48 1.78
N ASP A 62 5.30 1.84 2.66
CA ASP A 62 4.24 2.81 2.39
C ASP A 62 4.80 4.15 1.92
N GLU A 63 5.79 4.70 2.65
CA GLU A 63 6.44 5.96 2.27
C GLU A 63 7.16 5.85 0.92
N PHE A 64 7.84 4.72 0.68
CA PHE A 64 8.49 4.48 -0.61
C PHE A 64 7.48 4.50 -1.76
N VAL A 65 6.34 3.85 -1.62
CA VAL A 65 5.29 3.82 -2.64
C VAL A 65 4.69 5.21 -2.83
N GLU A 66 4.37 5.92 -1.76
CA GLU A 66 3.77 7.26 -1.80
C GLU A 66 4.66 8.30 -2.48
N ILE A 67 5.97 8.20 -2.31
CA ILE A 67 6.90 9.21 -2.81
C ILE A 67 7.58 8.74 -4.10
N ARG A 68 8.17 7.55 -4.07
CA ARG A 68 9.03 7.11 -5.18
C ARG A 68 8.23 6.49 -6.32
N VAL A 69 7.34 5.56 -6.01
CA VAL A 69 6.52 4.92 -7.05
C VAL A 69 5.55 5.93 -7.66
N ALA A 70 4.93 6.79 -6.84
CA ALA A 70 4.08 7.88 -7.32
C ALA A 70 4.83 8.83 -8.28
N GLY A 71 6.07 9.20 -7.95
CA GLY A 71 6.90 10.02 -8.84
C GLY A 71 7.25 9.34 -10.17
N ILE A 72 7.40 8.01 -10.18
CA ILE A 72 7.60 7.25 -11.43
C ILE A 72 6.31 7.22 -12.25
N LEU A 73 5.16 6.97 -11.61
CA LEU A 73 3.85 6.98 -12.25
C LEU A 73 3.56 8.34 -12.90
N GLN A 74 3.83 9.44 -12.19
CA GLN A 74 3.64 10.79 -12.72
C GLN A 74 4.49 11.01 -13.97
N ARG A 75 5.76 10.59 -13.98
CA ARG A 75 6.62 10.69 -15.17
C ARG A 75 6.06 9.89 -16.36
N ILE A 76 5.46 8.73 -16.12
CA ILE A 76 4.84 7.93 -17.17
C ILE A 76 3.60 8.65 -17.71
N GLU A 77 2.75 9.20 -16.85
CA GLU A 77 1.56 9.97 -17.23
C GLU A 77 1.91 11.22 -18.03
N ASP A 78 3.00 11.92 -17.67
CA ASP A 78 3.53 13.08 -18.38
C ASP A 78 4.21 12.72 -19.71
N GLY A 79 4.26 11.42 -20.08
CA GLY A 79 4.83 10.95 -21.34
C GLY A 79 6.36 10.89 -21.36
N TYR A 80 7.03 10.94 -20.21
CA TYR A 80 8.51 10.79 -20.17
C TYR A 80 8.92 9.37 -20.55
N SER A 81 9.62 9.25 -21.67
CA SER A 81 10.14 7.97 -22.17
C SER A 81 11.67 7.91 -22.20
N VAL A 82 12.32 8.94 -21.70
CA VAL A 82 13.78 9.06 -21.71
C VAL A 82 14.40 8.13 -20.65
N VAL A 83 15.51 7.48 -21.01
CA VAL A 83 16.29 6.66 -20.08
C VAL A 83 16.84 7.56 -18.97
N GLN A 84 16.62 7.16 -17.72
CA GLN A 84 17.13 7.88 -16.56
C GLN A 84 18.66 7.80 -16.47
N PRO A 85 19.31 8.75 -15.76
CA PRO A 85 20.73 8.66 -15.46
C PRO A 85 21.13 7.36 -14.80
N LEU A 86 22.38 6.96 -14.91
CA LEU A 86 22.91 5.68 -14.39
C LEU A 86 22.78 5.56 -12.86
N ASP A 87 22.90 6.66 -12.14
CA ASP A 87 22.70 6.75 -10.69
C ASP A 87 21.23 6.51 -10.28
N GLU A 88 20.29 6.72 -11.20
CA GLU A 88 18.87 6.37 -11.04
C GLU A 88 18.54 4.98 -11.62
N GLY A 89 19.54 4.20 -12.08
CA GLY A 89 19.40 2.83 -12.56
C GLY A 89 19.39 2.64 -14.07
N GLY A 90 19.52 3.70 -14.87
CA GLY A 90 19.69 3.61 -16.33
C GLY A 90 18.49 3.03 -17.09
N LEU A 91 17.28 3.05 -16.48
CA LEU A 91 16.07 2.47 -17.04
C LEU A 91 15.07 3.56 -17.44
N ARG A 92 14.15 3.21 -18.34
CA ARG A 92 12.98 4.04 -18.60
C ARG A 92 12.00 3.96 -17.43
N PRO A 93 11.16 4.99 -17.20
CA PRO A 93 10.20 4.96 -16.09
C PRO A 93 9.32 3.71 -16.06
N GLN A 94 8.82 3.26 -17.21
CA GLN A 94 8.00 2.04 -17.29
C GLN A 94 8.78 0.77 -16.91
N GLU A 95 9.98 0.61 -17.43
CA GLU A 95 10.86 -0.54 -17.13
C GLU A 95 11.21 -0.57 -15.63
N ARG A 96 11.44 0.62 -15.05
CA ARG A 96 11.66 0.78 -13.61
C ARG A 96 10.45 0.37 -12.80
N LEU A 97 9.27 0.84 -13.17
CA LEU A 97 8.02 0.48 -12.49
C LEU A 97 7.79 -1.03 -12.51
N ASP A 98 8.03 -1.68 -13.64
CA ASP A 98 7.84 -3.12 -13.80
C ASP A 98 8.80 -3.93 -12.91
N GLN A 99 10.06 -3.51 -12.79
CA GLN A 99 11.00 -4.11 -11.83
C GLN A 99 10.55 -3.92 -10.38
N LEU A 100 10.13 -2.70 -10.03
CA LEU A 100 9.67 -2.39 -8.67
C LEU A 100 8.44 -3.20 -8.30
N ARG A 101 7.48 -3.40 -9.21
CA ARG A 101 6.28 -4.20 -8.97
C ARG A 101 6.61 -5.63 -8.53
N VAL A 102 7.54 -6.28 -9.23
CA VAL A 102 7.96 -7.64 -8.88
C VAL A 102 8.61 -7.67 -7.50
N TRP A 103 9.51 -6.73 -7.24
CA TRP A 103 10.19 -6.67 -5.95
C TRP A 103 9.21 -6.39 -4.81
N LEU A 104 8.33 -5.40 -4.97
CA LEU A 104 7.32 -5.01 -3.97
C LEU A 104 6.38 -6.18 -3.65
N ALA A 105 5.91 -6.91 -4.65
CA ALA A 105 5.05 -8.08 -4.45
C ALA A 105 5.74 -9.16 -3.61
N ASN A 106 7.00 -9.46 -3.92
CA ASN A 106 7.79 -10.44 -3.17
C ASN A 106 8.07 -10.00 -1.74
N PHE A 107 8.36 -8.71 -1.54
CA PHE A 107 8.62 -8.15 -0.22
C PHE A 107 7.36 -8.17 0.67
N VAL A 108 6.21 -7.75 0.14
CA VAL A 108 4.92 -7.83 0.84
C VAL A 108 4.59 -9.27 1.20
N ALA A 109 4.79 -10.22 0.27
CA ALA A 109 4.60 -11.64 0.57
C ALA A 109 5.52 -12.14 1.69
N ALA A 110 6.77 -11.65 1.76
CA ALA A 110 7.70 -11.99 2.83
C ALA A 110 7.27 -11.38 4.19
N GLN A 111 6.77 -10.13 4.21
CA GLN A 111 6.19 -9.52 5.41
C GLN A 111 5.01 -10.34 5.95
N TYR A 112 4.08 -10.74 5.08
CA TYR A 112 2.92 -11.56 5.49
C TYR A 112 3.32 -12.96 5.96
N ARG A 113 4.32 -13.58 5.34
CA ARG A 113 4.87 -14.85 5.85
C ARG A 113 5.49 -14.69 7.23
N CYS A 114 6.32 -13.67 7.43
CA CYS A 114 6.89 -13.37 8.75
C CYS A 114 5.79 -13.19 9.80
N TRP A 115 4.76 -12.42 9.50
CA TRP A 115 3.64 -12.19 10.40
C TRP A 115 2.88 -13.48 10.71
N ASN A 116 2.38 -14.16 9.68
CA ASN A 116 1.45 -15.28 9.83
C ASN A 116 2.12 -16.55 10.33
N GLU A 117 3.36 -16.84 9.88
CA GLU A 117 4.02 -18.11 10.12
C GLU A 117 5.01 -18.07 11.29
N GLN A 118 5.49 -16.88 11.65
CA GLN A 118 6.50 -16.74 12.72
C GLN A 118 5.97 -15.94 13.91
N LEU A 119 5.52 -14.69 13.69
CA LEU A 119 5.22 -13.79 14.81
C LEU A 119 3.89 -14.11 15.49
N LEU A 120 2.82 -14.34 14.72
CA LEU A 120 1.51 -14.70 15.32
C LEU A 120 1.59 -15.97 16.17
N PRO A 121 2.18 -17.08 15.70
CA PRO A 121 2.33 -18.27 16.53
C PRO A 121 3.19 -18.03 17.77
N ALA A 122 4.29 -17.28 17.64
CA ALA A 122 5.16 -16.96 18.78
C ALA A 122 4.44 -16.09 19.82
N MET A 123 3.68 -15.07 19.38
CA MET A 123 2.84 -14.25 20.28
C MET A 123 1.78 -15.10 20.99
N GLN A 124 1.16 -16.03 20.27
CA GLN A 124 0.17 -16.93 20.87
C GLN A 124 0.77 -17.83 21.95
N ALA A 125 2.01 -18.31 21.77
CA ALA A 125 2.74 -19.08 22.78
C ALA A 125 2.98 -18.25 24.06
N GLU A 126 3.22 -16.94 23.90
CA GLU A 126 3.36 -15.98 25.00
C GLU A 126 1.99 -15.42 25.50
N LYS A 127 0.89 -16.07 25.14
CA LYS A 127 -0.49 -15.69 25.54
C LYS A 127 -0.97 -14.31 25.01
N ILE A 128 -0.29 -13.78 24.02
CA ILE A 128 -0.69 -12.57 23.30
C ILE A 128 -1.43 -13.00 22.04
N ARG A 129 -2.74 -12.75 21.96
CA ARG A 129 -3.57 -13.20 20.84
C ARG A 129 -4.25 -12.04 20.13
N VAL A 130 -4.15 -12.02 18.80
CA VAL A 130 -4.97 -11.17 17.95
C VAL A 130 -6.21 -11.96 17.55
N LEU A 131 -7.36 -11.55 18.06
CA LEU A 131 -8.62 -12.28 17.93
C LEU A 131 -9.58 -11.56 16.98
N ARG A 132 -10.34 -12.31 16.21
CA ARG A 132 -11.48 -11.81 15.45
C ARG A 132 -12.68 -11.66 16.37
N TRP A 133 -13.66 -10.86 15.98
CA TRP A 133 -14.88 -10.64 16.75
C TRP A 133 -15.56 -11.94 17.22
N GLN A 134 -15.63 -12.93 16.32
CA GLN A 134 -16.26 -14.23 16.60
C GLN A 134 -15.50 -15.07 17.64
N GLU A 135 -14.23 -14.80 17.83
CA GLU A 135 -13.34 -15.54 18.74
C GLU A 135 -13.30 -14.91 20.14
N LEU A 136 -13.91 -13.73 20.30
CA LEU A 136 -14.01 -13.06 21.60
C LEU A 136 -14.97 -13.78 22.53
N SER A 137 -14.63 -13.86 23.83
CA SER A 137 -15.57 -14.24 24.88
C SER A 137 -16.67 -13.18 25.04
N ASP A 138 -17.81 -13.55 25.63
CA ASP A 138 -18.91 -12.61 25.84
C ASP A 138 -18.48 -11.39 26.68
N ALA A 139 -17.68 -11.61 27.71
CA ALA A 139 -17.11 -10.51 28.51
C ALA A 139 -16.19 -9.59 27.69
N ALA A 140 -15.39 -10.13 26.78
CA ALA A 140 -14.54 -9.33 25.91
C ALA A 140 -15.35 -8.57 24.85
N ARG A 141 -16.42 -9.17 24.32
CA ARG A 141 -17.35 -8.50 23.41
C ARG A 141 -18.06 -7.33 24.08
N THR A 142 -18.54 -7.53 25.31
CA THR A 142 -19.18 -6.45 26.08
C THR A 142 -18.23 -5.27 26.26
N LYS A 143 -16.99 -5.51 26.70
CA LYS A 143 -15.99 -4.45 26.84
C LYS A 143 -15.64 -3.75 25.51
N ALA A 144 -15.57 -4.52 24.43
CA ALA A 144 -15.29 -3.94 23.10
C ALA A 144 -16.46 -3.07 22.61
N LEU A 145 -17.71 -3.46 22.91
CA LEU A 145 -18.90 -2.65 22.60
C LEU A 145 -18.95 -1.38 23.45
N GLU A 146 -18.72 -1.48 24.75
CA GLU A 146 -18.65 -0.32 25.64
C GLU A 146 -17.59 0.69 25.14
N PHE A 147 -16.40 0.20 24.78
CA PHE A 147 -15.34 1.04 24.22
C PHE A 147 -15.75 1.67 22.88
N TYR A 148 -16.39 0.90 22.00
CA TYR A 148 -16.89 1.41 20.73
C TYR A 148 -17.91 2.54 20.94
N GLU A 149 -18.90 2.33 21.81
CA GLU A 149 -19.97 3.29 22.06
C GLU A 149 -19.47 4.57 22.76
N SER A 150 -18.48 4.46 23.65
CA SER A 150 -17.95 5.62 24.40
C SER A 150 -16.89 6.39 23.62
N GLU A 151 -16.00 5.71 22.92
CA GLU A 151 -14.80 6.32 22.35
C GLU A 151 -14.81 6.44 20.83
N ILE A 152 -15.43 5.47 20.12
CA ILE A 152 -15.35 5.41 18.65
C ILE A 152 -16.58 6.03 18.00
N ASP A 153 -17.77 5.58 18.37
CA ASP A 153 -19.03 6.01 17.74
C ASP A 153 -19.23 7.52 17.72
N PRO A 154 -18.91 8.29 18.78
CA PRO A 154 -19.02 9.73 18.76
C PRO A 154 -18.08 10.45 17.79
N LEU A 155 -17.00 9.79 17.35
CA LEU A 155 -16.02 10.33 16.38
C LEU A 155 -16.39 10.02 14.93
N LEU A 156 -17.33 9.10 14.71
CA LEU A 156 -17.73 8.71 13.37
C LEU A 156 -18.59 9.79 12.72
N THR A 157 -18.17 10.25 11.56
CA THR A 157 -18.89 11.25 10.77
C THR A 157 -19.30 10.64 9.43
N PRO A 158 -20.50 10.04 9.34
CA PRO A 158 -21.00 9.52 8.07
C PRO A 158 -21.25 10.65 7.06
N VAL A 159 -20.72 10.51 5.85
CA VAL A 159 -20.96 11.45 4.75
C VAL A 159 -21.72 10.74 3.63
N THR A 160 -22.86 11.27 3.22
CA THR A 160 -23.58 10.77 2.04
C THR A 160 -23.08 11.44 0.77
N ILE A 161 -22.90 10.66 -0.27
CA ILE A 161 -22.48 11.14 -1.58
C ILE A 161 -23.74 11.29 -2.45
N ASP A 162 -24.04 12.51 -2.82
CA ASP A 162 -25.14 12.85 -3.73
C ASP A 162 -24.64 13.78 -4.86
N PRO A 163 -25.41 13.93 -5.95
CA PRO A 163 -25.01 14.78 -7.08
C PRO A 163 -24.80 16.26 -6.73
N SER A 164 -25.32 16.72 -5.59
CA SER A 164 -25.24 18.12 -5.15
C SER A 164 -23.96 18.43 -4.37
N HIS A 165 -23.26 17.41 -3.91
CA HIS A 165 -22.05 17.54 -3.10
C HIS A 165 -20.85 16.88 -3.78
N PRO A 166 -19.67 17.52 -3.77
CA PRO A 166 -18.47 16.91 -4.31
C PRO A 166 -18.11 15.65 -3.51
N PHE A 167 -17.45 14.70 -4.18
CA PHE A 167 -16.96 13.49 -3.51
C PHE A 167 -16.06 13.86 -2.31
N PRO A 168 -16.28 13.27 -1.12
CA PRO A 168 -15.50 13.61 0.05
C PRO A 168 -14.02 13.28 -0.17
N ARG A 169 -13.14 14.17 0.29
CA ARG A 169 -11.71 13.95 0.23
C ARG A 169 -11.31 12.89 1.27
N VAL A 170 -11.07 11.68 0.79
CA VAL A 170 -10.55 10.58 1.61
C VAL A 170 -9.04 10.76 1.79
N LEU A 171 -8.57 10.69 3.04
CA LEU A 171 -7.13 10.74 3.33
C LEU A 171 -6.45 9.46 2.82
N ASN A 172 -5.20 9.62 2.41
CA ASN A 172 -4.39 8.47 2.03
C ASN A 172 -4.28 7.45 3.19
N LYS A 173 -4.38 6.15 2.89
CA LYS A 173 -4.38 5.04 3.86
C LYS A 173 -5.50 5.09 4.91
N ALA A 174 -6.52 5.93 4.73
CA ALA A 174 -7.67 5.89 5.62
C ALA A 174 -8.50 4.62 5.36
N LEU A 175 -8.83 3.90 6.42
CA LEU A 175 -9.84 2.86 6.35
C LEU A 175 -11.21 3.53 6.31
N CYS A 176 -11.97 3.27 5.25
CA CYS A 176 -13.31 3.79 5.09
C CYS A 176 -14.30 2.66 4.85
N LEU A 177 -15.47 2.78 5.44
CA LEU A 177 -16.60 1.90 5.17
C LEU A 177 -17.48 2.57 4.11
N ALA A 178 -17.70 1.90 3.00
CA ALA A 178 -18.66 2.31 1.97
C ALA A 178 -19.98 1.60 2.20
N LEU A 179 -21.06 2.35 2.39
CA LEU A 179 -22.37 1.85 2.75
C LEU A 179 -23.39 2.24 1.68
N LEU A 180 -24.14 1.27 1.18
CA LEU A 180 -25.25 1.52 0.27
C LEU A 180 -26.53 1.74 1.10
N LEU A 181 -26.94 2.99 1.24
CA LEU A 181 -28.07 3.40 2.07
C LEU A 181 -29.36 3.43 1.25
N ARG A 182 -30.42 2.77 1.75
CA ARG A 182 -31.76 2.87 1.18
C ARG A 182 -32.62 3.75 2.07
N LEU A 183 -32.90 4.96 1.60
CA LEU A 183 -33.77 5.88 2.31
C LEU A 183 -35.24 5.39 2.20
N LYS A 184 -35.90 5.17 3.36
CA LYS A 184 -37.34 4.90 3.39
C LYS A 184 -38.10 6.21 3.26
N ARG A 185 -38.59 6.56 2.07
CA ARG A 185 -39.55 7.65 1.89
C ARG A 185 -40.94 7.07 1.62
N LYS A 186 -41.98 7.56 2.31
CA LYS A 186 -43.38 7.18 2.05
C LYS A 186 -43.71 7.43 0.58
N GLY A 187 -43.98 6.36 -0.16
CA GLY A 187 -44.61 6.42 -1.49
C GLY A 187 -43.70 6.35 -2.71
N ASN A 188 -42.37 6.50 -2.63
CA ASN A 188 -41.47 6.42 -3.79
C ASN A 188 -40.26 5.55 -3.54
N LYS A 189 -39.89 4.71 -4.53
CA LYS A 189 -38.60 4.01 -4.56
C LYS A 189 -37.51 5.06 -4.76
N VAL A 190 -36.83 5.44 -3.70
CA VAL A 190 -35.66 6.32 -3.75
C VAL A 190 -34.45 5.48 -4.18
N ALA A 191 -33.68 5.98 -5.14
CA ALA A 191 -32.40 5.35 -5.54
C ALA A 191 -31.49 5.20 -4.31
N PRO A 192 -30.70 4.11 -4.21
CA PRO A 192 -29.77 3.94 -3.12
C PRO A 192 -28.70 5.04 -3.15
N VAL A 193 -28.36 5.56 -1.99
CA VAL A 193 -27.34 6.60 -1.81
C VAL A 193 -26.09 5.97 -1.20
N LEU A 194 -24.93 6.32 -1.73
CA LEU A 194 -23.65 5.88 -1.18
C LEU A 194 -23.29 6.72 0.05
N GLY A 195 -23.06 6.05 1.18
CA GLY A 195 -22.51 6.66 2.39
C GLY A 195 -21.07 6.20 2.60
N VAL A 196 -20.23 7.09 3.10
CA VAL A 196 -18.85 6.80 3.47
C VAL A 196 -18.62 7.18 4.92
N VAL A 197 -18.04 6.27 5.69
CA VAL A 197 -17.62 6.50 7.07
C VAL A 197 -16.13 6.25 7.17
N THR A 198 -15.38 7.26 7.58
CA THR A 198 -13.94 7.12 7.83
C THR A 198 -13.69 6.61 9.24
N VAL A 199 -12.93 5.53 9.36
CA VAL A 199 -12.51 5.00 10.67
C VAL A 199 -11.37 5.86 11.22
N PRO A 200 -11.45 6.37 12.46
CA PRO A 200 -10.39 7.15 13.09
C PRO A 200 -9.08 6.35 13.16
N ARG A 201 -7.94 7.02 12.97
CA ARG A 201 -6.60 6.40 13.03
C ARG A 201 -5.98 6.44 14.41
N SER A 202 -6.34 7.44 15.18
CA SER A 202 -5.85 7.64 16.54
C SER A 202 -7.02 7.60 17.49
N LEU A 203 -6.99 6.65 18.37
CA LEU A 203 -7.90 6.48 19.50
C LEU A 203 -7.06 6.54 20.78
#